data_053b227350a239a28827e0be61097169
#
_entry.id   053b227350a239a28827e0be61097169
#
_cell.length_a   1.000
_cell.length_b   1.000
_cell.length_c   1.000
_cell.angle_alpha   90.00
_cell.angle_beta   90.00
_cell.angle_gamma   90.00
#
_symmetry.space_group_name_H-M   'P 1'
#
loop_
_entity.id
_entity.type
_entity.pdbx_description
1 polymer ?
#
loop_
_entity_poly.entity_id
_entity_poly.type
_entity_poly.pdbx_seq_one_letter_code
_entity_poly.pdbx_strand_id
1 'polypeptide(L)'
;MVSRRRILGFAIGKMLRQDGWAEKYNPKNQFHVNQYDYSSCKEYLAALKEKWQEYEDPECEFEDYVDVSKYSNYDDYAYDVDVYRTRLEWRDEWDCDCEFEVNPCDFEYEEYYIKVLKRAWKKELDPYDEFEYIDLEWIDDVNEYKERIDECREWKDEHDSNDEYNVDPSQFDDVEEYLDALRKLWKRKYDYFNEFSSIDPNDYSNEDDYSNAIENKKNWMNKCDMDNVYKLDPSDYDCEEDYLDALRSCWQDKYDPSFKTNIDVDDYDTEEDYRNALILDWQETYDSKHQFNGFNFNKFTTIDDYLVELHDRLNWIKECDAEGKYSKIDASNYDNLIQYKHQINLRKAWKNKYDPNNEHTNIDPCDYNDVEEYHGAIMDFDIRSTKL
;
A
#
# COMPACT_ATOMS: atom_id res chain seq x y z
N MET A 1 107.25 43.24 -2.30
CA MET A 1 106.30 43.80 -3.25
C MET A 1 105.63 42.75 -4.15
N VAL A 2 105.15 41.63 -3.59
CA VAL A 2 104.56 40.56 -4.41
C VAL A 2 103.05 40.40 -4.13
N SER A 3 102.59 41.15 -3.17
CA SER A 3 101.20 40.87 -2.63
C SER A 3 100.02 41.56 -3.37
N ARG A 4 100.18 42.74 -3.91
CA ARG A 4 99.05 43.53 -4.47
C ARG A 4 98.55 43.05 -5.85
N ARG A 5 99.47 42.61 -6.76
CA ARG A 5 99.05 42.11 -8.09
C ARG A 5 98.40 40.72 -8.05
N ARG A 6 98.75 39.85 -7.11
CA ARG A 6 98.03 38.52 -6.95
C ARG A 6 96.65 38.71 -6.38
N ILE A 7 96.48 39.63 -5.45
CA ILE A 7 95.14 39.88 -4.84
C ILE A 7 94.19 40.49 -5.86
N LEU A 8 94.66 41.48 -6.71
CA LEU A 8 93.81 42.04 -7.78
C LEU A 8 93.50 40.99 -8.88
N GLY A 9 94.41 40.13 -9.28
CA GLY A 9 94.15 39.10 -10.26
C GLY A 9 93.22 38.00 -9.78
N PHE A 10 93.26 37.75 -8.48
CA PHE A 10 92.29 36.76 -7.84
C PHE A 10 90.90 37.42 -7.72
N ALA A 11 90.82 38.69 -7.39
CA ALA A 11 89.57 39.41 -7.31
C ALA A 11 88.88 39.55 -8.69
N ILE A 12 89.66 39.96 -9.72
CA ILE A 12 89.19 40.09 -11.11
C ILE A 12 88.81 38.72 -11.68
N GLY A 13 89.58 37.67 -11.39
CA GLY A 13 89.25 36.25 -11.82
C GLY A 13 88.02 35.74 -11.12
N LYS A 14 87.74 36.14 -9.88
CA LYS A 14 86.53 35.82 -9.15
C LYS A 14 85.33 36.56 -9.77
N MET A 15 85.50 37.88 -10.03
CA MET A 15 84.44 38.68 -10.69
C MET A 15 84.07 38.08 -12.08
N LEU A 16 85.05 37.82 -12.96
CA LEU A 16 84.81 37.25 -14.28
C LEU A 16 84.19 35.85 -14.28
N ARG A 17 84.28 35.11 -13.23
CA ARG A 17 83.58 33.84 -13.06
C ARG A 17 82.17 33.97 -12.51
N GLN A 18 81.88 35.12 -11.90
CA GLN A 18 80.54 35.39 -11.31
C GLN A 18 79.67 36.18 -12.28
N ASP A 19 80.25 36.87 -13.31
CA ASP A 19 79.59 37.80 -14.26
C ASP A 19 78.49 37.12 -15.12
N GLY A 20 78.16 35.91 -15.04
CA GLY A 20 77.09 35.24 -15.80
C GLY A 20 75.99 34.63 -15.00
N TRP A 21 76.12 34.63 -13.62
CA TRP A 21 75.10 33.92 -12.80
C TRP A 21 73.78 34.65 -12.78
N ALA A 22 73.81 36.00 -12.58
CA ALA A 22 72.60 36.85 -12.59
C ALA A 22 71.92 36.82 -13.95
N GLU A 23 72.69 36.95 -15.04
CA GLU A 23 72.17 36.89 -16.41
C GLU A 23 71.52 35.52 -16.73
N LYS A 24 72.08 34.47 -16.17
CA LYS A 24 71.54 33.11 -16.39
C LYS A 24 70.32 32.76 -15.54
N TYR A 25 70.34 33.14 -14.26
CA TYR A 25 69.34 32.67 -13.28
C TYR A 25 68.40 33.74 -12.78
N ASN A 26 68.71 35.05 -12.95
CA ASN A 26 67.88 36.18 -12.62
C ASN A 26 68.01 37.29 -13.65
N PRO A 27 67.74 37.02 -14.93
CA PRO A 27 68.00 37.92 -16.04
C PRO A 27 67.19 39.24 -15.91
N LYS A 28 66.05 39.21 -15.28
CA LYS A 28 65.19 40.44 -15.06
C LYS A 28 65.54 41.16 -13.78
N ASN A 29 66.53 40.67 -12.99
CA ASN A 29 66.98 41.16 -11.69
C ASN A 29 65.82 41.50 -10.70
N GLN A 30 64.76 40.70 -10.77
CA GLN A 30 63.56 40.95 -9.99
C GLN A 30 63.69 40.60 -8.51
N PHE A 31 64.64 39.70 -8.12
CA PHE A 31 64.78 39.19 -6.74
C PHE A 31 65.92 39.93 -5.96
N HIS A 32 66.55 40.94 -6.47
CA HIS A 32 67.58 41.79 -5.83
C HIS A 32 68.67 40.99 -5.06
N VAL A 33 69.04 39.81 -5.51
CA VAL A 33 70.15 38.98 -4.97
C VAL A 33 71.44 39.33 -5.72
N ASN A 34 72.42 39.88 -4.99
CA ASN A 34 73.68 40.28 -5.59
C ASN A 34 74.64 39.11 -5.71
N GLN A 35 74.94 38.70 -6.95
CA GLN A 35 75.79 37.50 -7.25
C GLN A 35 77.22 37.60 -6.64
N TYR A 36 77.71 38.79 -6.36
CA TYR A 36 79.05 39.01 -5.83
C TYR A 36 79.16 38.71 -4.32
N ASP A 37 78.08 38.60 -3.64
CA ASP A 37 78.07 38.34 -2.20
C ASP A 37 78.31 36.80 -1.91
N TYR A 38 78.28 35.98 -2.93
CA TYR A 38 78.39 34.52 -2.80
C TYR A 38 79.72 33.97 -3.33
N SER A 39 80.20 32.91 -2.69
CA SER A 39 81.46 32.30 -3.04
C SER A 39 81.39 31.26 -4.20
N SER A 40 80.21 30.75 -4.47
CA SER A 40 79.93 29.82 -5.54
C SER A 40 78.58 30.05 -6.20
N CYS A 41 78.42 29.58 -7.44
CA CYS A 41 77.15 29.59 -8.16
C CYS A 41 76.07 28.82 -7.40
N LYS A 42 76.46 27.74 -6.69
CA LYS A 42 75.52 26.93 -5.89
C LYS A 42 74.93 27.74 -4.73
N GLU A 43 75.79 28.54 -4.03
CA GLU A 43 75.32 29.40 -2.93
C GLU A 43 74.45 30.55 -3.44
N TYR A 44 74.79 31.18 -4.56
CA TYR A 44 73.98 32.20 -5.22
C TYR A 44 72.60 31.65 -5.62
N LEU A 45 72.58 30.47 -6.25
CA LEU A 45 71.35 29.84 -6.70
C LEU A 45 70.45 29.42 -5.50
N ALA A 46 71.05 28.94 -4.40
CA ALA A 46 70.31 28.63 -3.18
C ALA A 46 69.61 29.86 -2.60
N ALA A 47 70.36 30.99 -2.45
CA ALA A 47 69.74 32.24 -1.98
C ALA A 47 68.68 32.80 -2.92
N LEU A 48 68.85 32.57 -4.21
CA LEU A 48 67.89 33.00 -5.22
C LEU A 48 66.62 32.15 -5.11
N LYS A 49 66.73 30.86 -4.88
CA LYS A 49 65.61 29.94 -4.68
C LYS A 49 64.82 30.24 -3.40
N GLU A 50 65.48 30.66 -2.31
CA GLU A 50 64.79 31.15 -1.10
C GLU A 50 63.92 32.37 -1.43
N LYS A 51 64.42 33.31 -2.30
CA LYS A 51 63.64 34.44 -2.75
C LYS A 51 62.52 34.10 -3.71
N TRP A 52 62.67 33.05 -4.53
CA TRP A 52 61.55 32.53 -5.35
C TRP A 52 60.42 32.02 -4.47
N GLN A 53 60.78 31.24 -3.41
CA GLN A 53 59.81 30.71 -2.48
C GLN A 53 59.10 31.84 -1.66
N GLU A 54 59.92 32.79 -1.08
CA GLU A 54 59.34 33.95 -0.38
C GLU A 54 58.37 34.77 -1.24
N TYR A 55 58.54 34.75 -2.58
CA TYR A 55 57.73 35.55 -3.48
C TYR A 55 56.47 34.80 -3.95
N GLU A 56 56.60 33.52 -4.33
CA GLU A 56 55.52 32.74 -4.90
C GLU A 56 54.72 31.96 -3.84
N ASP A 57 55.40 31.46 -2.79
CA ASP A 57 54.83 30.64 -1.75
C ASP A 57 55.33 31.04 -0.36
N PRO A 58 54.96 32.27 0.12
CA PRO A 58 55.46 32.83 1.37
C PRO A 58 55.01 32.03 2.61
N GLU A 59 53.90 31.35 2.55
CA GLU A 59 53.31 30.53 3.63
C GLU A 59 53.83 29.08 3.59
N CYS A 60 54.60 28.70 2.55
CA CYS A 60 55.09 27.34 2.29
C CYS A 60 53.96 26.30 2.14
N GLU A 61 52.80 26.73 1.58
CA GLU A 61 51.65 25.85 1.35
C GLU A 61 51.89 24.75 0.34
N PHE A 62 52.84 25.01 -0.61
CA PHE A 62 53.10 24.07 -1.70
C PHE A 62 54.38 23.27 -1.51
N GLU A 63 55.03 23.30 -0.33
CA GLU A 63 56.34 22.66 -0.09
C GLU A 63 56.33 21.14 -0.33
N ASP A 64 55.23 20.48 0.01
CA ASP A 64 55.04 19.02 -0.19
C ASP A 64 54.91 18.65 -1.69
N TYR A 65 54.48 19.58 -2.53
CA TYR A 65 54.22 19.34 -3.94
C TYR A 65 55.28 19.94 -4.86
N VAL A 66 55.77 21.13 -4.55
CA VAL A 66 56.69 21.92 -5.37
C VAL A 66 57.99 22.17 -4.60
N ASP A 67 58.95 21.29 -4.72
CA ASP A 67 60.29 21.42 -4.12
C ASP A 67 61.13 22.37 -4.94
N VAL A 68 61.25 23.64 -4.48
CA VAL A 68 62.02 24.69 -5.14
C VAL A 68 63.46 24.29 -5.45
N SER A 69 64.02 23.29 -4.70
CA SER A 69 65.39 22.81 -4.91
C SER A 69 65.60 22.13 -6.25
N LYS A 70 64.51 21.59 -6.85
CA LYS A 70 64.54 20.82 -8.11
C LYS A 70 64.54 21.70 -9.37
N TYR A 71 64.19 22.97 -9.24
CA TYR A 71 64.05 23.85 -10.38
C TYR A 71 65.38 24.54 -10.74
N SER A 72 65.58 24.70 -12.03
CA SER A 72 66.80 25.37 -12.58
C SER A 72 66.57 26.80 -12.98
N ASN A 73 65.32 27.26 -13.11
CA ASN A 73 64.92 28.62 -13.41
C ASN A 73 63.63 29.00 -12.66
N TYR A 74 63.34 30.28 -12.54
CA TYR A 74 62.21 30.82 -11.82
C TYR A 74 60.88 30.55 -12.54
N ASP A 75 60.85 30.72 -13.87
CA ASP A 75 59.63 30.64 -14.65
C ASP A 75 58.99 29.23 -14.54
N ASP A 76 59.80 28.16 -14.53
CA ASP A 76 59.32 26.78 -14.32
C ASP A 76 58.79 26.57 -12.89
N TYR A 77 59.49 27.13 -11.86
CA TYR A 77 59.04 27.05 -10.48
C TYR A 77 57.71 27.79 -10.29
N ALA A 78 57.64 29.06 -10.76
CA ALA A 78 56.44 29.86 -10.64
C ALA A 78 55.24 29.22 -11.36
N TYR A 79 55.49 28.60 -12.52
CA TYR A 79 54.45 27.91 -13.26
C TYR A 79 53.86 26.75 -12.45
N ASP A 80 54.72 25.90 -11.88
CA ASP A 80 54.24 24.77 -11.09
C ASP A 80 53.53 25.22 -9.80
N VAL A 81 53.99 26.27 -9.10
CA VAL A 81 53.25 26.87 -7.97
C VAL A 81 51.90 27.39 -8.38
N ASP A 82 51.81 28.06 -9.53
CA ASP A 82 50.53 28.57 -10.05
C ASP A 82 49.55 27.46 -10.39
N VAL A 83 50.05 26.33 -10.97
CA VAL A 83 49.24 25.15 -11.22
C VAL A 83 48.66 24.55 -9.92
N TYR A 84 49.46 24.46 -8.85
CA TYR A 84 48.99 23.95 -7.58
C TYR A 84 48.07 24.94 -6.86
N ARG A 85 48.30 26.26 -6.99
CA ARG A 85 47.40 27.32 -6.49
C ARG A 85 46.02 27.19 -7.12
N THR A 86 45.96 27.07 -8.45
CA THR A 86 44.72 26.83 -9.18
C THR A 86 44.00 25.58 -8.70
N ARG A 87 44.72 24.52 -8.37
CA ARG A 87 44.09 23.27 -7.82
C ARG A 87 43.52 23.49 -6.42
N LEU A 88 44.11 24.28 -5.57
CA LEU A 88 43.52 24.66 -4.28
C LEU A 88 42.26 25.52 -4.44
N GLU A 89 42.24 26.38 -5.47
CA GLU A 89 41.03 27.16 -5.82
C GLU A 89 39.85 26.20 -6.13
N TRP A 90 40.10 25.06 -6.78
CA TRP A 90 39.05 24.04 -7.00
C TRP A 90 38.49 23.51 -5.68
N ARG A 91 39.30 23.30 -4.64
CA ARG A 91 38.83 22.88 -3.31
C ARG A 91 37.96 23.95 -2.68
N ASP A 92 38.39 25.21 -2.76
CA ASP A 92 37.66 26.33 -2.17
C ASP A 92 36.31 26.58 -2.86
N GLU A 93 36.21 26.19 -4.13
CA GLU A 93 34.96 26.25 -4.91
C GLU A 93 34.03 25.06 -4.63
N TRP A 94 34.58 23.83 -4.54
CA TRP A 94 33.79 22.60 -4.52
C TRP A 94 33.73 21.89 -3.15
N ASP A 95 34.66 22.15 -2.25
CA ASP A 95 34.76 21.54 -0.90
C ASP A 95 35.42 22.52 0.08
N CYS A 96 34.84 23.71 0.22
CA CYS A 96 35.42 24.80 1.01
C CYS A 96 35.64 24.46 2.49
N ASP A 97 34.81 23.60 3.04
CA ASP A 97 34.90 23.14 4.42
C ASP A 97 35.83 21.93 4.62
N CYS A 98 36.41 21.44 3.52
CA CYS A 98 37.28 20.24 3.51
C CYS A 98 36.62 19.03 4.18
N GLU A 99 35.31 18.87 3.97
CA GLU A 99 34.54 17.74 4.54
C GLU A 99 34.97 16.39 3.97
N PHE A 100 35.46 16.40 2.73
CA PHE A 100 35.80 15.18 2.01
C PHE A 100 37.32 15.06 1.85
N GLU A 101 37.88 13.92 2.23
CA GLU A 101 39.33 13.64 2.15
C GLU A 101 39.82 13.46 0.69
N VAL A 102 39.49 14.42 -0.19
CA VAL A 102 39.92 14.42 -1.60
C VAL A 102 40.87 15.58 -1.87
N ASN A 103 42.14 15.27 -2.09
CA ASN A 103 43.15 16.29 -2.33
C ASN A 103 43.16 16.73 -3.79
N PRO A 104 42.83 18.02 -4.12
CA PRO A 104 42.81 18.49 -5.50
C PRO A 104 44.19 18.43 -6.18
N CYS A 105 45.29 18.46 -5.41
CA CYS A 105 46.63 18.40 -5.94
C CYS A 105 46.98 17.04 -6.57
N ASP A 106 46.22 15.99 -6.29
CA ASP A 106 46.43 14.66 -6.90
C ASP A 106 45.88 14.57 -8.33
N PHE A 107 45.20 15.60 -8.83
CA PHE A 107 44.52 15.60 -10.13
C PHE A 107 45.18 16.58 -11.13
N GLU A 108 45.26 16.14 -12.37
CA GLU A 108 45.79 16.98 -13.47
C GLU A 108 44.72 17.96 -13.99
N TYR A 109 43.43 17.54 -13.96
CA TYR A 109 42.31 18.31 -14.49
C TYR A 109 41.19 18.41 -13.45
N GLU A 110 40.52 19.55 -13.38
CA GLU A 110 39.43 19.85 -12.49
C GLU A 110 38.26 18.83 -12.61
N GLU A 111 37.88 18.48 -13.84
CA GLU A 111 36.83 17.52 -14.11
C GLU A 111 37.04 16.17 -13.38
N TYR A 112 38.29 15.70 -13.29
CA TYR A 112 38.61 14.47 -12.57
C TYR A 112 38.51 14.63 -11.05
N TYR A 113 38.94 15.78 -10.53
CA TYR A 113 38.78 16.12 -9.13
C TYR A 113 37.29 16.15 -8.74
N ILE A 114 36.45 16.89 -9.46
CA ILE A 114 35.01 16.98 -9.24
C ILE A 114 34.36 15.59 -9.29
N LYS A 115 34.72 14.77 -10.26
CA LYS A 115 34.17 13.41 -10.38
C LYS A 115 34.49 12.52 -9.18
N VAL A 116 35.69 12.62 -8.63
CA VAL A 116 36.09 11.86 -7.44
C VAL A 116 35.42 12.43 -6.19
N LEU A 117 35.34 13.76 -6.08
CA LEU A 117 34.67 14.45 -4.99
C LEU A 117 33.18 14.07 -4.93
N LYS A 118 32.46 14.14 -6.05
CA LYS A 118 31.04 13.73 -6.13
C LYS A 118 30.81 12.26 -5.73
N ARG A 119 31.78 11.39 -5.99
CA ARG A 119 31.75 9.99 -5.49
C ARG A 119 31.99 9.92 -3.99
N ALA A 120 32.80 10.80 -3.43
CA ALA A 120 32.99 10.90 -1.99
C ALA A 120 31.71 11.41 -1.31
N TRP A 121 31.04 12.41 -1.90
CA TRP A 121 29.71 12.87 -1.45
C TRP A 121 28.73 11.69 -1.36
N LYS A 122 28.59 10.93 -2.47
CA LYS A 122 27.67 9.78 -2.49
C LYS A 122 28.04 8.75 -1.43
N LYS A 123 29.30 8.43 -1.27
CA LYS A 123 29.75 7.45 -0.28
C LYS A 123 29.48 7.86 1.17
N GLU A 124 29.57 9.17 1.47
CA GLU A 124 29.35 9.69 2.82
C GLU A 124 27.85 9.91 3.11
N LEU A 125 27.11 10.49 2.17
CA LEU A 125 25.74 10.92 2.35
C LEU A 125 24.71 9.83 2.04
N ASP A 126 25.02 8.95 1.08
CA ASP A 126 24.19 7.79 0.70
C ASP A 126 25.01 6.49 0.62
N PRO A 127 25.57 6.02 1.76
CA PRO A 127 26.47 4.88 1.80
C PRO A 127 25.85 3.56 1.36
N TYR A 128 24.52 3.45 1.36
CA TYR A 128 23.77 2.26 0.99
C TYR A 128 23.18 2.33 -0.41
N ASP A 129 23.41 3.45 -1.13
CA ASP A 129 22.88 3.68 -2.47
C ASP A 129 21.34 3.60 -2.51
N GLU A 130 20.70 4.20 -1.48
CA GLU A 130 19.24 4.15 -1.29
C GLU A 130 18.50 5.03 -2.30
N PHE A 131 19.17 6.07 -2.81
CA PHE A 131 18.58 7.08 -3.70
C PHE A 131 19.28 7.05 -5.06
N GLU A 132 19.02 5.96 -5.80
CA GLU A 132 19.74 5.63 -7.05
C GLU A 132 19.56 6.67 -8.15
N TYR A 133 18.42 7.37 -8.16
CA TYR A 133 18.03 8.27 -9.26
C TYR A 133 18.47 9.72 -9.07
N ILE A 134 19.15 10.07 -7.97
CA ILE A 134 19.76 11.39 -7.83
C ILE A 134 20.98 11.45 -8.73
N ASP A 135 20.87 12.20 -9.84
CA ASP A 135 21.96 12.34 -10.82
C ASP A 135 22.95 13.43 -10.41
N LEU A 136 24.09 12.99 -9.86
CA LEU A 136 25.18 13.87 -9.45
C LEU A 136 25.81 14.67 -10.59
N GLU A 137 25.57 14.32 -11.86
CA GLU A 137 26.10 15.10 -12.98
C GLU A 137 25.52 16.52 -13.04
N TRP A 138 24.28 16.69 -12.57
CA TRP A 138 23.56 17.95 -12.61
C TRP A 138 23.59 18.76 -11.30
N ILE A 139 24.20 18.23 -10.25
CA ILE A 139 24.31 18.87 -8.95
C ILE A 139 25.71 19.46 -8.81
N ASP A 140 25.79 20.77 -8.65
CA ASP A 140 27.06 21.48 -8.59
C ASP A 140 27.48 21.86 -7.16
N ASP A 141 26.61 21.67 -6.16
CA ASP A 141 26.86 21.96 -4.75
C ASP A 141 26.54 20.75 -3.86
N VAL A 142 27.43 20.43 -2.94
CA VAL A 142 27.23 19.35 -1.96
C VAL A 142 26.02 19.60 -1.07
N ASN A 143 25.71 20.85 -0.74
CA ASN A 143 24.54 21.17 0.07
C ASN A 143 23.24 20.88 -0.68
N GLU A 144 23.18 21.18 -1.98
CA GLU A 144 22.06 20.82 -2.83
C GLU A 144 21.87 19.28 -2.86
N TYR A 145 22.96 18.52 -2.97
CA TYR A 145 22.90 17.06 -2.89
C TYR A 145 22.39 16.57 -1.54
N LYS A 146 22.86 17.18 -0.45
CA LYS A 146 22.47 16.90 0.94
C LYS A 146 20.98 17.16 1.16
N GLU A 147 20.51 18.35 0.75
CA GLU A 147 19.10 18.74 0.81
C GLU A 147 18.21 17.75 0.06
N ARG A 148 18.62 17.34 -1.15
CA ARG A 148 17.83 16.37 -1.93
C ARG A 148 17.76 14.99 -1.30
N ILE A 149 18.84 14.50 -0.71
CA ILE A 149 18.84 13.24 0.06
C ILE A 149 17.95 13.34 1.29
N ASP A 150 18.05 14.46 2.03
CA ASP A 150 17.27 14.66 3.24
C ASP A 150 15.76 14.78 2.93
N GLU A 151 15.38 15.44 1.84
CA GLU A 151 14.01 15.47 1.33
C GLU A 151 13.50 14.03 1.01
N CYS A 152 14.27 13.25 0.27
CA CYS A 152 13.89 11.88 -0.07
C CYS A 152 13.75 10.99 1.17
N ARG A 153 14.60 11.16 2.19
CA ARG A 153 14.47 10.47 3.48
C ARG A 153 13.22 10.88 4.23
N GLU A 154 12.93 12.19 4.27
CA GLU A 154 11.75 12.72 4.94
C GLU A 154 10.48 12.16 4.29
N TRP A 155 10.39 12.14 2.96
CA TRP A 155 9.25 11.55 2.24
C TRP A 155 9.08 10.06 2.55
N LYS A 156 10.18 9.31 2.58
CA LYS A 156 10.17 7.87 2.89
C LYS A 156 9.77 7.63 4.34
N ASP A 157 10.33 8.38 5.29
CA ASP A 157 10.03 8.25 6.72
C ASP A 157 8.58 8.62 7.04
N GLU A 158 8.02 9.62 6.32
CA GLU A 158 6.65 10.06 6.54
C GLU A 158 5.62 9.11 5.92
N HIS A 159 5.91 8.54 4.74
CA HIS A 159 4.90 7.86 3.93
C HIS A 159 5.14 6.36 3.73
N ASP A 160 6.35 5.85 3.87
CA ASP A 160 6.72 4.43 3.77
C ASP A 160 7.89 4.07 4.69
N SER A 161 7.78 4.41 5.98
CA SER A 161 8.86 4.26 6.99
C SER A 161 9.41 2.84 7.13
N ASN A 162 8.64 1.84 6.74
CA ASN A 162 9.04 0.44 6.80
C ASN A 162 9.58 -0.09 5.46
N ASP A 163 9.67 0.77 4.44
CA ASP A 163 10.07 0.39 3.08
C ASP A 163 9.26 -0.79 2.50
N GLU A 164 7.95 -0.80 2.84
CA GLU A 164 7.07 -1.90 2.46
C GLU A 164 6.87 -2.00 0.95
N TYR A 165 6.84 -0.84 0.29
CA TYR A 165 6.53 -0.75 -1.13
C TYR A 165 7.76 -0.77 -2.02
N ASN A 166 8.97 -0.61 -1.44
CA ASN A 166 10.23 -0.57 -2.18
C ASN A 166 10.20 0.42 -3.36
N VAL A 167 9.65 1.61 -3.10
CA VAL A 167 9.60 2.72 -4.05
C VAL A 167 10.67 3.72 -3.68
N ASP A 168 11.63 3.94 -4.58
CA ASP A 168 12.68 4.92 -4.37
C ASP A 168 12.12 6.34 -4.59
N PRO A 169 12.04 7.19 -3.56
CA PRO A 169 11.53 8.55 -3.67
C PRO A 169 12.35 9.44 -4.63
N SER A 170 13.62 9.10 -4.85
CA SER A 170 14.48 9.86 -5.75
C SER A 170 14.08 9.78 -7.23
N GLN A 171 13.14 8.89 -7.59
CA GLN A 171 12.56 8.80 -8.93
C GLN A 171 11.59 9.94 -9.25
N PHE A 172 11.18 10.72 -8.26
CA PHE A 172 10.10 11.70 -8.39
C PHE A 172 10.62 13.11 -8.17
N ASP A 173 10.03 14.06 -8.87
CA ASP A 173 10.44 15.46 -8.77
C ASP A 173 9.90 16.12 -7.49
N ASP A 174 8.75 15.66 -6.99
CA ASP A 174 8.13 16.16 -5.76
C ASP A 174 7.43 15.05 -4.94
N VAL A 175 7.06 15.39 -3.71
CA VAL A 175 6.41 14.48 -2.77
C VAL A 175 5.05 13.98 -3.25
N GLU A 176 4.30 14.79 -4.02
CA GLU A 176 2.98 14.41 -4.50
C GLU A 176 3.07 13.31 -5.57
N GLU A 177 4.05 13.38 -6.46
CA GLU A 177 4.32 12.31 -7.43
C GLU A 177 4.73 11.00 -6.73
N TYR A 178 5.55 11.08 -5.68
CA TYR A 178 5.91 9.93 -4.86
C TYR A 178 4.68 9.34 -4.17
N LEU A 179 3.84 10.18 -3.54
CA LEU A 179 2.58 9.76 -2.93
C LEU A 179 1.63 9.12 -3.94
N ASP A 180 1.53 9.65 -5.15
CA ASP A 180 0.71 9.07 -6.21
C ASP A 180 1.17 7.66 -6.59
N ALA A 181 2.47 7.40 -6.54
CA ALA A 181 3.00 6.06 -6.74
C ALA A 181 2.63 5.12 -5.58
N LEU A 182 2.75 5.56 -4.33
CA LEU A 182 2.35 4.80 -3.15
C LEU A 182 0.84 4.53 -3.12
N ARG A 183 -0.01 5.53 -3.41
CA ARG A 183 -1.47 5.41 -3.47
C ARG A 183 -1.95 4.34 -4.45
N LYS A 184 -1.28 4.18 -5.58
CA LYS A 184 -1.55 3.07 -6.53
C LYS A 184 -1.25 1.71 -5.93
N LEU A 185 -0.21 1.62 -5.09
CA LEU A 185 0.17 0.39 -4.40
C LEU A 185 -0.78 0.11 -3.22
N TRP A 186 -1.21 1.15 -2.46
CA TRP A 186 -2.25 1.01 -1.43
C TRP A 186 -3.54 0.46 -2.04
N LYS A 187 -3.99 1.03 -3.16
CA LYS A 187 -5.18 0.53 -3.86
C LYS A 187 -5.02 -0.94 -4.25
N ARG A 188 -3.87 -1.32 -4.78
CA ARG A 188 -3.59 -2.72 -5.14
C ARG A 188 -3.56 -3.64 -3.93
N LYS A 189 -3.12 -3.16 -2.77
CA LYS A 189 -3.03 -3.95 -1.53
C LYS A 189 -4.40 -4.13 -0.88
N TYR A 190 -5.20 -3.09 -0.77
CA TYR A 190 -6.44 -3.07 0.01
C TYR A 190 -7.70 -3.25 -0.81
N ASP A 191 -7.72 -2.81 -2.07
CA ASP A 191 -8.86 -2.88 -2.99
C ASP A 191 -8.47 -3.34 -4.40
N TYR A 192 -7.81 -4.51 -4.48
CA TYR A 192 -7.30 -5.07 -5.73
C TYR A 192 -8.38 -5.23 -6.83
N PHE A 193 -9.59 -5.60 -6.44
CA PHE A 193 -10.71 -5.83 -7.36
C PHE A 193 -11.54 -4.57 -7.64
N ASN A 194 -11.17 -3.44 -7.04
CA ASN A 194 -11.91 -2.18 -7.12
C ASN A 194 -13.37 -2.34 -6.68
N GLU A 195 -13.58 -3.01 -5.56
CA GLU A 195 -14.90 -3.25 -4.96
C GLU A 195 -15.47 -2.01 -4.27
N PHE A 196 -14.61 -1.07 -3.90
CA PHE A 196 -14.95 0.19 -3.22
C PHE A 196 -14.60 1.38 -4.11
N SER A 197 -15.34 1.50 -5.22
CA SER A 197 -14.98 2.40 -6.33
C SER A 197 -15.04 3.89 -5.98
N SER A 198 -15.85 4.26 -4.97
CA SER A 198 -16.00 5.64 -4.51
C SER A 198 -14.96 6.06 -3.45
N ILE A 199 -14.08 5.14 -3.01
CA ILE A 199 -12.95 5.46 -2.14
C ILE A 199 -11.71 5.70 -2.99
N ASP A 200 -11.41 6.98 -3.28
CA ASP A 200 -10.20 7.33 -4.02
C ASP A 200 -9.00 7.41 -3.08
N PRO A 201 -7.91 6.64 -3.30
CA PRO A 201 -6.71 6.78 -2.48
C PRO A 201 -6.10 8.18 -2.50
N ASN A 202 -6.40 9.00 -3.52
CA ASN A 202 -5.94 10.38 -3.62
C ASN A 202 -6.57 11.32 -2.58
N ASP A 203 -7.68 10.92 -1.95
CA ASP A 203 -8.31 11.68 -0.87
C ASP A 203 -7.62 11.48 0.49
N TYR A 204 -6.58 10.61 0.55
CA TYR A 204 -5.89 10.25 1.79
C TYR A 204 -4.42 10.65 1.75
N SER A 205 -3.96 11.19 2.88
CA SER A 205 -2.57 11.62 3.05
C SER A 205 -1.64 10.48 3.52
N ASN A 206 -2.19 9.40 4.05
CA ASN A 206 -1.44 8.25 4.55
C ASN A 206 -2.19 6.94 4.32
N GLU A 207 -1.44 5.84 4.39
CA GLU A 207 -1.94 4.49 4.16
C GLU A 207 -2.97 4.03 5.19
N ASP A 208 -2.74 4.38 6.47
CA ASP A 208 -3.60 3.94 7.57
C ASP A 208 -5.02 4.47 7.43
N ASP A 209 -5.18 5.75 7.07
CA ASP A 209 -6.49 6.35 6.85
C ASP A 209 -7.22 5.71 5.67
N TYR A 210 -6.51 5.46 4.56
CA TYR A 210 -7.07 4.77 3.40
C TYR A 210 -7.46 3.33 3.74
N SER A 211 -6.59 2.58 4.40
CA SER A 211 -6.87 1.19 4.79
C SER A 211 -8.05 1.08 5.76
N ASN A 212 -8.14 2.01 6.73
CA ASN A 212 -9.26 2.07 7.67
C ASN A 212 -10.58 2.39 6.96
N ALA A 213 -10.58 3.28 5.97
CA ALA A 213 -11.77 3.57 5.19
C ALA A 213 -12.26 2.32 4.44
N ILE A 214 -11.38 1.60 3.78
CA ILE A 214 -11.69 0.32 3.11
C ILE A 214 -12.18 -0.73 4.12
N GLU A 215 -11.51 -0.89 5.26
CA GLU A 215 -11.91 -1.87 6.26
C GLU A 215 -13.28 -1.57 6.87
N ASN A 216 -13.60 -0.31 7.13
CA ASN A 216 -14.92 0.10 7.59
C ASN A 216 -16.02 -0.31 6.60
N LYS A 217 -15.82 -0.07 5.31
CA LYS A 217 -16.80 -0.46 4.29
C LYS A 217 -16.92 -1.98 4.13
N LYS A 218 -15.81 -2.71 4.24
CA LYS A 218 -15.82 -4.20 4.31
C LYS A 218 -16.61 -4.70 5.50
N ASN A 219 -16.50 -4.04 6.65
CA ASN A 219 -17.24 -4.40 7.85
C ASN A 219 -18.75 -4.21 7.67
N TRP A 220 -19.19 -3.12 7.01
CA TRP A 220 -20.62 -2.92 6.69
C TRP A 220 -21.13 -4.05 5.78
N MET A 221 -20.40 -4.35 4.69
CA MET A 221 -20.77 -5.42 3.78
C MET A 221 -20.82 -6.78 4.49
N ASN A 222 -19.81 -7.12 5.29
CA ASN A 222 -19.77 -8.37 6.04
C ASN A 222 -20.90 -8.51 7.05
N LYS A 223 -21.36 -7.39 7.63
CA LYS A 223 -22.44 -7.38 8.60
C LYS A 223 -23.82 -7.52 7.93
N CYS A 224 -24.02 -6.86 6.79
CA CYS A 224 -25.34 -6.67 6.20
C CYS A 224 -25.57 -7.49 4.92
N ASP A 225 -24.51 -7.77 4.11
CA ASP A 225 -24.58 -8.53 2.85
C ASP A 225 -23.28 -9.32 2.62
N MET A 226 -22.93 -10.25 3.51
CA MET A 226 -21.67 -11.01 3.52
C MET A 226 -21.34 -11.67 2.17
N ASP A 227 -22.34 -12.15 1.47
CA ASP A 227 -22.17 -12.84 0.19
C ASP A 227 -22.23 -11.86 -1.02
N ASN A 228 -22.38 -10.56 -0.76
CA ASN A 228 -22.52 -9.50 -1.76
C ASN A 228 -23.60 -9.85 -2.81
N VAL A 229 -24.75 -10.32 -2.33
CA VAL A 229 -25.86 -10.80 -3.17
C VAL A 229 -26.46 -9.69 -4.00
N TYR A 230 -26.55 -8.49 -3.40
CA TYR A 230 -27.19 -7.33 -4.01
C TYR A 230 -26.26 -6.48 -4.84
N LYS A 231 -24.93 -6.71 -4.77
CA LYS A 231 -23.89 -6.00 -5.52
C LYS A 231 -23.94 -4.48 -5.35
N LEU A 232 -24.34 -4.02 -4.18
CA LEU A 232 -24.25 -2.63 -3.80
C LEU A 232 -22.82 -2.35 -3.33
N ASP A 233 -22.26 -1.24 -3.82
CA ASP A 233 -20.96 -0.78 -3.35
C ASP A 233 -21.15 0.02 -2.05
N PRO A 234 -20.69 -0.47 -0.87
CA PRO A 234 -20.84 0.27 0.37
C PRO A 234 -20.07 1.60 0.38
N SER A 235 -19.13 1.80 -0.56
CA SER A 235 -18.42 3.07 -0.68
C SER A 235 -19.27 4.20 -1.26
N ASP A 236 -20.40 3.87 -1.90
CA ASP A 236 -21.33 4.88 -2.45
C ASP A 236 -22.20 5.56 -1.35
N TYR A 237 -22.10 5.11 -0.10
CA TYR A 237 -22.93 5.59 1.01
C TYR A 237 -22.07 6.29 2.06
N ASP A 238 -22.61 7.37 2.63
CA ASP A 238 -21.88 8.17 3.62
C ASP A 238 -21.77 7.46 4.97
N CYS A 239 -22.81 6.71 5.36
CA CYS A 239 -22.83 5.98 6.62
C CYS A 239 -23.41 4.56 6.46
N GLU A 240 -23.23 3.72 7.51
CA GLU A 240 -23.71 2.33 7.54
C GLU A 240 -25.23 2.25 7.40
N GLU A 241 -25.96 3.20 7.98
CA GLU A 241 -27.42 3.22 7.93
C GLU A 241 -27.94 3.46 6.51
N ASP A 242 -27.34 4.41 5.76
CA ASP A 242 -27.71 4.66 4.36
C ASP A 242 -27.47 3.42 3.48
N TYR A 243 -26.39 2.69 3.73
CA TYR A 243 -26.11 1.42 3.05
C TYR A 243 -27.14 0.35 3.41
N LEU A 244 -27.51 0.24 4.70
CA LEU A 244 -28.50 -0.70 5.18
C LEU A 244 -29.89 -0.38 4.59
N ASP A 245 -30.25 0.90 4.49
CA ASP A 245 -31.52 1.33 3.89
C ASP A 245 -31.61 0.96 2.40
N ALA A 246 -30.50 1.07 1.70
CA ALA A 246 -30.43 0.60 0.30
C ALA A 246 -30.61 -0.93 0.19
N LEU A 247 -30.01 -1.70 1.11
CA LEU A 247 -30.24 -3.14 1.21
C LEU A 247 -31.67 -3.49 1.56
N ARG A 248 -32.28 -2.78 2.54
CA ARG A 248 -33.68 -2.92 2.92
C ARG A 248 -34.61 -2.72 1.72
N SER A 249 -34.32 -1.73 0.89
CA SER A 249 -35.06 -1.51 -0.36
C SER A 249 -34.95 -2.71 -1.31
N CYS A 250 -33.77 -3.30 -1.43
CA CYS A 250 -33.56 -4.51 -2.24
C CYS A 250 -34.30 -5.74 -1.65
N TRP A 251 -34.35 -5.88 -0.30
CA TRP A 251 -35.10 -6.95 0.36
C TRP A 251 -36.58 -6.81 0.12
N GLN A 252 -37.11 -5.57 0.23
CA GLN A 252 -38.52 -5.28 -0.05
C GLN A 252 -38.89 -5.64 -1.49
N ASP A 253 -38.08 -5.19 -2.46
CA ASP A 253 -38.30 -5.51 -3.88
C ASP A 253 -38.25 -7.03 -4.16
N LYS A 254 -37.43 -7.76 -3.43
CA LYS A 254 -37.26 -9.21 -3.56
C LYS A 254 -38.42 -9.99 -2.97
N TYR A 255 -38.88 -9.63 -1.76
CA TYR A 255 -39.81 -10.45 -0.97
C TYR A 255 -41.24 -9.92 -0.96
N ASP A 256 -41.44 -8.60 -0.99
CA ASP A 256 -42.78 -7.98 -1.00
C ASP A 256 -42.87 -6.81 -2.01
N PRO A 257 -42.61 -7.05 -3.32
CA PRO A 257 -42.61 -5.98 -4.34
C PRO A 257 -43.96 -5.31 -4.53
N SER A 258 -45.03 -5.88 -4.00
CA SER A 258 -46.36 -5.35 -4.15
C SER A 258 -46.90 -4.71 -2.87
N PHE A 259 -46.08 -4.59 -1.84
CA PHE A 259 -46.44 -4.02 -0.54
C PHE A 259 -47.75 -4.62 0.03
N LYS A 260 -47.86 -5.93 -0.03
CA LYS A 260 -49.05 -6.69 0.39
C LYS A 260 -49.08 -6.95 1.90
N THR A 261 -47.95 -6.84 2.55
CA THR A 261 -47.83 -7.03 4.00
C THR A 261 -47.80 -5.68 4.72
N ASN A 262 -48.08 -5.73 6.05
CA ASN A 262 -47.93 -4.54 6.91
C ASN A 262 -46.58 -4.56 7.66
N ILE A 263 -45.67 -5.41 7.25
CA ILE A 263 -44.33 -5.53 7.82
C ILE A 263 -43.46 -4.42 7.24
N ASP A 264 -42.92 -3.56 8.11
CA ASP A 264 -42.04 -2.49 7.73
C ASP A 264 -40.58 -3.06 7.67
N VAL A 265 -39.96 -2.94 6.52
CA VAL A 265 -38.59 -3.44 6.31
C VAL A 265 -37.57 -2.70 7.19
N ASP A 266 -37.86 -1.45 7.53
CA ASP A 266 -36.98 -0.59 8.36
C ASP A 266 -36.84 -1.08 9.80
N ASP A 267 -37.75 -1.94 10.26
CA ASP A 267 -37.68 -2.57 11.60
C ASP A 267 -36.62 -3.70 11.69
N TYR A 268 -35.94 -4.05 10.59
CA TYR A 268 -35.05 -5.21 10.54
C TYR A 268 -33.62 -4.86 10.12
N ASP A 269 -32.65 -5.44 10.83
CA ASP A 269 -31.23 -5.26 10.55
C ASP A 269 -30.65 -6.36 9.64
N THR A 270 -31.39 -7.46 9.42
CA THR A 270 -30.95 -8.57 8.57
C THR A 270 -32.06 -9.03 7.63
N GLU A 271 -31.63 -9.46 6.43
CA GLU A 271 -32.53 -10.05 5.44
C GLU A 271 -33.32 -11.25 5.98
N GLU A 272 -32.65 -12.09 6.79
CA GLU A 272 -33.27 -13.30 7.37
C GLU A 272 -34.38 -12.94 8.35
N ASP A 273 -34.19 -11.95 9.21
CA ASP A 273 -35.20 -11.51 10.17
C ASP A 273 -36.42 -10.92 9.47
N TYR A 274 -36.20 -10.05 8.47
CA TYR A 274 -37.28 -9.49 7.66
C TYR A 274 -38.08 -10.60 6.94
N ARG A 275 -37.37 -11.52 6.30
CA ARG A 275 -38.01 -12.68 5.62
C ARG A 275 -38.82 -13.54 6.58
N ASN A 276 -38.29 -13.83 7.77
CA ASN A 276 -39.00 -14.60 8.78
C ASN A 276 -40.25 -13.90 9.27
N ALA A 277 -40.21 -12.58 9.46
CA ALA A 277 -41.37 -11.78 9.81
C ALA A 277 -42.47 -11.81 8.73
N LEU A 278 -42.09 -11.69 7.46
CA LEU A 278 -43.00 -11.85 6.33
C LEU A 278 -43.67 -13.24 6.30
N ILE A 279 -42.94 -14.30 6.52
CA ILE A 279 -43.47 -15.67 6.58
C ILE A 279 -44.49 -15.82 7.69
N LEU A 280 -44.24 -15.25 8.86
CA LEU A 280 -45.20 -15.27 9.98
C LEU A 280 -46.46 -14.47 9.65
N ASP A 281 -46.32 -13.28 9.08
CA ASP A 281 -47.47 -12.47 8.65
C ASP A 281 -48.30 -13.20 7.57
N TRP A 282 -47.69 -13.85 6.61
CA TRP A 282 -48.42 -14.64 5.59
C TRP A 282 -49.18 -15.79 6.22
N GLN A 283 -48.60 -16.51 7.19
CA GLN A 283 -49.27 -17.62 7.91
C GLN A 283 -50.45 -17.10 8.71
N GLU A 284 -50.27 -16.02 9.49
CA GLU A 284 -51.35 -15.44 10.30
C GLU A 284 -52.51 -14.91 9.47
N THR A 285 -52.17 -14.25 8.33
CA THR A 285 -53.16 -13.62 7.46
C THR A 285 -53.92 -14.66 6.62
N TYR A 286 -53.25 -15.62 6.00
CA TYR A 286 -53.81 -16.48 4.97
C TYR A 286 -54.08 -17.93 5.46
N ASP A 287 -53.39 -18.40 6.50
CA ASP A 287 -53.59 -19.69 7.15
C ASP A 287 -53.81 -19.54 8.68
N SER A 288 -54.70 -18.65 9.06
CA SER A 288 -54.98 -18.31 10.47
C SER A 288 -55.40 -19.51 11.34
N LYS A 289 -55.77 -20.61 10.72
CA LYS A 289 -56.11 -21.90 11.42
C LYS A 289 -54.90 -22.84 11.49
N HIS A 290 -53.78 -22.47 10.97
CA HIS A 290 -52.54 -23.28 10.92
C HIS A 290 -52.79 -24.66 10.34
N GLN A 291 -53.52 -24.75 9.22
CA GLN A 291 -53.88 -26.00 8.57
C GLN A 291 -52.71 -26.62 7.77
N PHE A 292 -51.74 -25.77 7.44
CA PHE A 292 -50.63 -26.12 6.52
C PHE A 292 -49.28 -26.00 7.20
N ASN A 293 -48.98 -26.93 8.14
CA ASN A 293 -47.73 -26.93 8.89
C ASN A 293 -46.55 -27.57 8.15
N GLY A 294 -46.82 -28.22 7.00
CA GLY A 294 -45.81 -28.94 6.21
C GLY A 294 -45.17 -28.11 5.11
N PHE A 295 -45.52 -26.85 4.95
CA PHE A 295 -44.89 -26.00 3.93
C PHE A 295 -43.39 -25.80 4.24
N ASN A 296 -42.58 -26.02 3.24
CA ASN A 296 -41.17 -25.59 3.28
C ASN A 296 -41.08 -24.13 2.77
N PHE A 297 -41.10 -23.18 3.69
CA PHE A 297 -41.09 -21.74 3.40
C PHE A 297 -39.80 -21.29 2.66
N ASN A 298 -38.72 -22.08 2.70
CA ASN A 298 -37.51 -21.78 1.92
C ASN A 298 -37.73 -21.89 0.40
N LYS A 299 -38.83 -22.48 -0.04
CA LYS A 299 -39.20 -22.55 -1.46
C LYS A 299 -39.93 -21.32 -1.98
N PHE A 300 -40.43 -20.46 -1.10
CA PHE A 300 -41.18 -19.28 -1.48
C PHE A 300 -40.30 -18.05 -1.41
N THR A 301 -40.22 -17.34 -2.53
CA THR A 301 -39.50 -16.07 -2.59
C THR A 301 -40.43 -14.92 -2.24
N THR A 302 -41.67 -14.96 -2.76
CA THR A 302 -42.67 -13.91 -2.58
C THR A 302 -43.95 -14.45 -1.95
N ILE A 303 -44.79 -13.54 -1.45
CA ILE A 303 -46.14 -13.87 -0.99
C ILE A 303 -46.99 -14.51 -2.10
N ASP A 304 -46.79 -14.10 -3.35
CA ASP A 304 -47.53 -14.66 -4.48
C ASP A 304 -47.22 -16.12 -4.70
N ASP A 305 -45.96 -16.55 -4.54
CA ASP A 305 -45.54 -17.97 -4.60
C ASP A 305 -46.24 -18.79 -3.51
N TYR A 306 -46.26 -18.24 -2.28
CA TYR A 306 -46.97 -18.88 -1.16
C TYR A 306 -48.44 -18.98 -1.41
N LEU A 307 -49.13 -17.93 -1.88
CA LEU A 307 -50.56 -17.92 -2.16
C LEU A 307 -50.94 -18.90 -3.25
N VAL A 308 -50.15 -19.07 -4.29
CA VAL A 308 -50.39 -20.07 -5.35
C VAL A 308 -50.37 -21.47 -4.75
N GLU A 309 -49.36 -21.79 -3.96
CA GLU A 309 -49.22 -23.10 -3.35
C GLU A 309 -50.31 -23.38 -2.30
N LEU A 310 -50.66 -22.37 -1.49
CA LEU A 310 -51.77 -22.42 -0.54
C LEU A 310 -53.10 -22.69 -1.25
N HIS A 311 -53.37 -21.99 -2.35
CA HIS A 311 -54.58 -22.18 -3.14
C HIS A 311 -54.69 -23.59 -3.72
N ASP A 312 -53.58 -24.11 -4.19
CA ASP A 312 -53.55 -25.48 -4.70
C ASP A 312 -53.86 -26.50 -3.59
N ARG A 313 -53.33 -26.35 -2.38
CA ARG A 313 -53.63 -27.23 -1.25
C ARG A 313 -55.08 -27.15 -0.83
N LEU A 314 -55.66 -25.95 -0.80
CA LEU A 314 -57.08 -25.75 -0.55
C LEU A 314 -57.96 -26.45 -1.61
N ASN A 315 -57.59 -26.38 -2.88
CA ASN A 315 -58.30 -27.08 -3.94
C ASN A 315 -58.21 -28.62 -3.78
N TRP A 316 -57.04 -29.16 -3.37
CA TRP A 316 -56.90 -30.59 -3.09
C TRP A 316 -57.81 -31.05 -1.94
N ILE A 317 -57.92 -30.26 -0.85
CA ILE A 317 -58.83 -30.54 0.24
C ILE A 317 -60.28 -30.54 -0.26
N LYS A 318 -60.65 -29.52 -1.04
CA LYS A 318 -61.99 -29.40 -1.60
C LYS A 318 -62.34 -30.59 -2.53
N GLU A 319 -61.37 -31.09 -3.32
CA GLU A 319 -61.58 -32.23 -4.21
C GLU A 319 -61.65 -33.55 -3.44
N CYS A 320 -60.78 -33.77 -2.44
CA CYS A 320 -60.57 -35.08 -1.82
C CYS A 320 -61.31 -35.25 -0.50
N ASP A 321 -61.53 -34.16 0.27
CA ASP A 321 -62.14 -34.15 1.60
C ASP A 321 -63.03 -32.91 1.82
N ALA A 322 -64.00 -32.68 0.94
CA ALA A 322 -64.90 -31.53 0.97
C ALA A 322 -65.65 -31.36 2.29
N GLU A 323 -65.88 -32.47 3.03
CA GLU A 323 -66.60 -32.50 4.31
C GLU A 323 -65.65 -32.30 5.52
N GLY A 324 -64.30 -32.21 5.28
CA GLY A 324 -63.30 -32.04 6.34
C GLY A 324 -63.17 -33.23 7.30
N LYS A 325 -63.59 -34.41 6.87
CA LYS A 325 -63.54 -35.60 7.71
C LYS A 325 -62.14 -36.15 7.98
N TYR A 326 -61.17 -35.77 7.13
CA TYR A 326 -59.77 -36.17 7.19
C TYR A 326 -58.85 -34.94 7.40
N SER A 327 -59.37 -33.91 8.07
CA SER A 327 -58.65 -32.64 8.26
C SER A 327 -57.34 -32.73 9.02
N LYS A 328 -57.07 -33.83 9.72
CA LYS A 328 -55.77 -34.09 10.34
C LYS A 328 -54.68 -34.49 9.34
N ILE A 329 -55.03 -34.83 8.08
CA ILE A 329 -54.07 -35.08 7.02
C ILE A 329 -53.75 -33.74 6.37
N ASP A 330 -52.64 -33.19 6.78
CA ASP A 330 -52.17 -31.88 6.24
C ASP A 330 -51.71 -32.04 4.77
N ALA A 331 -52.42 -31.32 3.87
CA ALA A 331 -52.15 -31.36 2.43
C ALA A 331 -50.78 -30.79 2.08
N SER A 332 -50.20 -29.94 2.92
CA SER A 332 -48.88 -29.34 2.71
C SER A 332 -47.72 -30.32 2.84
N ASN A 333 -47.93 -31.46 3.48
CA ASN A 333 -46.95 -32.54 3.61
C ASN A 333 -46.73 -33.34 2.31
N TYR A 334 -47.49 -33.06 1.24
CA TYR A 334 -47.43 -33.83 0.00
C TYR A 334 -47.02 -32.97 -1.18
N ASP A 335 -46.18 -33.54 -2.05
CA ASP A 335 -45.65 -32.80 -3.22
C ASP A 335 -46.68 -32.66 -4.35
N ASN A 336 -47.72 -33.50 -4.38
CA ASN A 336 -48.74 -33.46 -5.43
C ASN A 336 -50.07 -34.06 -4.99
N LEU A 337 -51.14 -33.69 -5.71
CA LEU A 337 -52.51 -34.16 -5.46
C LEU A 337 -52.64 -35.67 -5.43
N ILE A 338 -51.88 -36.41 -6.23
CA ILE A 338 -51.96 -37.88 -6.31
C ILE A 338 -51.55 -38.50 -4.96
N GLN A 339 -50.48 -38.03 -4.37
CA GLN A 339 -50.01 -38.51 -3.07
C GLN A 339 -51.01 -38.16 -1.96
N TYR A 340 -51.51 -36.96 -1.91
CA TYR A 340 -52.51 -36.54 -0.94
C TYR A 340 -53.79 -37.35 -1.09
N LYS A 341 -54.34 -37.49 -2.31
CA LYS A 341 -55.51 -38.28 -2.65
C LYS A 341 -55.36 -39.76 -2.26
N HIS A 342 -54.17 -40.28 -2.47
CA HIS A 342 -53.85 -41.68 -2.04
C HIS A 342 -54.00 -41.84 -0.52
N GLN A 343 -53.46 -40.89 0.28
CA GLN A 343 -53.57 -40.94 1.74
C GLN A 343 -55.02 -40.81 2.22
N ILE A 344 -55.79 -39.93 1.67
CA ILE A 344 -57.20 -39.77 1.97
C ILE A 344 -57.97 -41.07 1.65
N ASN A 345 -57.76 -41.65 0.47
CA ASN A 345 -58.40 -42.90 0.06
C ASN A 345 -57.98 -44.08 0.95
N LEU A 346 -56.75 -44.08 1.41
CA LEU A 346 -56.26 -45.12 2.34
C LEU A 346 -57.03 -45.08 3.67
N ARG A 347 -57.18 -43.87 4.28
CA ARG A 347 -57.96 -43.69 5.52
C ARG A 347 -59.46 -44.01 5.31
N LYS A 348 -60.00 -43.62 4.16
CA LYS A 348 -61.39 -44.00 3.76
C LYS A 348 -61.56 -45.53 3.71
N ALA A 349 -60.57 -46.23 3.11
CA ALA A 349 -60.61 -47.69 3.01
C ALA A 349 -60.51 -48.35 4.40
N TRP A 350 -59.66 -47.85 5.30
CA TRP A 350 -59.57 -48.38 6.68
C TRP A 350 -60.91 -48.23 7.41
N LYS A 351 -61.52 -47.03 7.37
CA LYS A 351 -62.79 -46.74 7.99
C LYS A 351 -63.88 -47.61 7.44
N ASN A 352 -64.03 -47.73 6.14
CA ASN A 352 -65.03 -48.59 5.50
C ASN A 352 -64.90 -50.07 5.82
N LYS A 353 -63.67 -50.56 6.06
CA LYS A 353 -63.37 -51.92 6.36
C LYS A 353 -63.65 -52.28 7.83
N TYR A 354 -63.30 -51.43 8.78
CA TYR A 354 -63.27 -51.72 10.17
C TYR A 354 -64.32 -50.98 11.00
N ASP A 355 -64.87 -49.85 10.50
CA ASP A 355 -66.01 -49.12 11.13
C ASP A 355 -67.02 -48.62 10.07
N PRO A 356 -67.64 -49.54 9.28
CA PRO A 356 -68.51 -49.19 8.18
C PRO A 356 -69.78 -48.44 8.63
N ASN A 357 -70.27 -48.71 9.86
CA ASN A 357 -71.46 -48.11 10.42
C ASN A 357 -71.17 -46.80 11.20
N ASN A 358 -69.90 -46.39 11.27
CA ASN A 358 -69.43 -45.21 12.05
C ASN A 358 -69.82 -45.33 13.54
N GLU A 359 -69.68 -46.47 14.14
CA GLU A 359 -70.01 -46.76 15.54
C GLU A 359 -68.93 -46.26 16.49
N HIS A 360 -67.69 -46.12 15.99
CA HIS A 360 -66.53 -45.71 16.74
C HIS A 360 -66.13 -44.23 16.39
N THR A 361 -67.02 -43.26 16.69
CA THR A 361 -66.87 -41.82 16.33
C THR A 361 -65.69 -41.19 17.02
N ASN A 362 -65.18 -41.75 18.11
CA ASN A 362 -64.02 -41.26 18.87
C ASN A 362 -62.67 -41.80 18.38
N ILE A 363 -62.69 -42.72 17.39
CA ILE A 363 -61.49 -43.36 16.83
C ILE A 363 -61.35 -42.87 15.37
N ASP A 364 -60.49 -41.87 15.20
CA ASP A 364 -60.24 -41.29 13.90
C ASP A 364 -59.11 -42.04 13.17
N PRO A 365 -59.33 -42.59 11.95
CA PRO A 365 -58.28 -43.29 11.21
C PRO A 365 -57.06 -42.42 10.92
N CYS A 366 -57.17 -41.09 11.01
CA CYS A 366 -56.03 -40.17 10.81
C CYS A 366 -55.07 -40.12 12.00
N ASP A 367 -55.44 -40.63 13.17
CA ASP A 367 -54.58 -40.68 14.38
C ASP A 367 -53.60 -41.81 14.37
N TYR A 368 -53.69 -42.72 13.36
CA TYR A 368 -52.87 -43.95 13.29
C TYR A 368 -51.97 -43.98 12.06
N ASN A 369 -50.76 -44.51 12.24
CA ASN A 369 -49.76 -44.57 11.17
C ASN A 369 -50.06 -45.67 10.15
N ASP A 370 -50.59 -46.79 10.62
CA ASP A 370 -50.95 -47.95 9.78
C ASP A 370 -52.31 -48.54 10.13
N VAL A 371 -52.74 -49.46 9.28
CA VAL A 371 -54.07 -50.10 9.37
C VAL A 371 -54.20 -51.07 10.57
N GLU A 372 -53.13 -51.72 11.01
CA GLU A 372 -53.05 -52.58 12.13
C GLU A 372 -53.27 -51.84 13.44
N GLU A 373 -52.63 -50.66 13.63
CA GLU A 373 -52.82 -49.76 14.77
C GLU A 373 -54.29 -49.31 14.86
N TYR A 374 -54.87 -48.86 13.75
CA TYR A 374 -56.26 -48.41 13.68
C TYR A 374 -57.21 -49.53 14.03
N HIS A 375 -57.05 -50.77 13.44
CA HIS A 375 -57.86 -51.96 13.75
C HIS A 375 -57.74 -52.34 15.20
N GLY A 376 -56.50 -52.35 15.76
CA GLY A 376 -56.25 -52.60 17.16
C GLY A 376 -57.06 -51.70 18.11
N ALA A 377 -57.09 -50.39 17.80
CA ALA A 377 -57.82 -49.37 18.57
C ALA A 377 -59.35 -49.67 18.57
N ILE A 378 -59.88 -50.01 17.39
CA ILE A 378 -61.30 -50.45 17.26
C ILE A 378 -61.62 -51.69 18.15
N MET A 379 -60.81 -52.73 18.04
CA MET A 379 -60.99 -53.99 18.81
C MET A 379 -60.87 -53.73 20.32
N ASP A 380 -59.92 -52.90 20.77
CA ASP A 380 -59.76 -52.55 22.19
C ASP A 380 -60.98 -51.79 22.74
N PHE A 381 -61.58 -50.94 21.94
CA PHE A 381 -62.82 -50.22 22.30
C PHE A 381 -63.98 -51.17 22.48
N ASP A 382 -64.17 -52.08 21.53
CA ASP A 382 -65.25 -53.09 21.59
C ASP A 382 -65.14 -54.00 22.83
N ILE A 383 -63.90 -54.40 23.16
CA ILE A 383 -63.63 -55.26 24.34
C ILE A 383 -63.96 -54.48 25.65
N ARG A 384 -63.69 -53.19 25.70
CA ARG A 384 -64.00 -52.37 26.89
C ARG A 384 -65.50 -52.10 27.03
N SER A 385 -66.19 -51.82 25.92
CA SER A 385 -67.63 -51.53 25.89
C SER A 385 -68.48 -52.78 26.20
N THR A 386 -67.99 -53.99 25.93
CA THR A 386 -68.67 -55.23 26.29
C THR A 386 -68.48 -55.70 27.76
N LYS A 387 -67.53 -55.00 28.47
CA LYS A 387 -67.25 -55.25 29.90
C LYS A 387 -67.98 -54.39 30.87
N LEU A 388 -68.71 -53.40 30.37
CA LEU A 388 -69.60 -52.45 31.12
C LEU A 388 -71.05 -52.88 31.00
#